data_a447de5f85df705e58826ba937dea578
#
_entry.id   a447de5f85df705e58826ba937dea578
#
_cell.length_a   1.000
_cell.length_b   1.000
_cell.length_c   1.000
_cell.angle_alpha   90.00
_cell.angle_beta   90.00
_cell.angle_gamma   90.00
#
_symmetry.space_group_name_H-M   'P 1'
#
loop_
_entity.id
_entity.type
_entity.pdbx_description
1 polymer ?
#
loop_
_entity_poly.entity_id
_entity_poly.type
_entity_poly.pdbx_seq_one_letter_code
_entity_poly.pdbx_strand_id
1 'polypeptide(L)'
;MTERYYGKYRGLVLSNIDPMQLNRLLVQVPDVAGLLPATWAMPCVPVAGIQNGMVALPLIGSGVWVEFEQGNPDYPIWVGCFWGSAAEVPVLAHATPPGVQAITLQTPLQNGLTVSDLPGPTGGIMLKSATGATLIVNDTGIYIQNGKGASIVMTGPTVTVNAGALTVV
;
A
#
# COMPACT_ATOMS: atom_id res chain seq x y z
N MET A 1 21.10 35.10 -6.06
CA MET A 1 21.35 33.67 -5.75
C MET A 1 19.97 33.02 -5.63
N THR A 2 19.68 31.99 -6.40
CA THR A 2 18.43 31.23 -6.27
C THR A 2 18.46 30.50 -4.93
N GLU A 3 17.40 30.63 -4.16
CA GLU A 3 17.27 29.94 -2.87
C GLU A 3 17.34 28.43 -3.07
N ARG A 4 18.01 27.71 -2.18
CA ARG A 4 18.22 26.28 -2.26
C ARG A 4 17.55 25.59 -1.08
N TYR A 5 16.79 24.53 -1.36
CA TYR A 5 15.99 23.79 -0.41
C TYR A 5 16.53 22.37 -0.25
N TYR A 6 17.22 22.10 0.86
CA TYR A 6 17.79 20.79 1.17
C TYR A 6 16.99 20.09 2.27
N GLY A 7 16.98 18.77 2.25
CA GLY A 7 16.24 17.94 3.18
C GLY A 7 14.83 17.61 2.71
N LYS A 8 13.99 17.13 3.64
CA LYS A 8 12.62 16.67 3.37
C LYS A 8 11.59 17.71 3.78
N TYR A 9 10.66 17.97 2.90
CA TYR A 9 9.54 18.87 3.11
C TYR A 9 8.23 18.10 3.10
N ARG A 10 7.25 18.56 3.88
CA ARG A 10 5.90 18.00 3.83
C ARG A 10 5.19 18.54 2.61
N GLY A 11 4.63 17.62 1.81
CA GLY A 11 3.81 17.94 0.65
C GLY A 11 2.45 17.30 0.72
N LEU A 12 1.54 17.84 -0.06
CA LEU A 12 0.19 17.33 -0.29
C LEU A 12 0.02 17.00 -1.77
N VAL A 13 -0.53 15.83 -2.08
CA VAL A 13 -0.83 15.43 -3.46
C VAL A 13 -2.05 16.21 -3.96
N LEU A 14 -1.88 17.04 -4.99
CA LEU A 14 -2.94 17.77 -5.68
C LEU A 14 -3.50 17.00 -6.87
N SER A 15 -2.62 16.28 -7.60
CA SER A 15 -2.99 15.42 -8.72
C SER A 15 -2.03 14.24 -8.83
N ASN A 16 -2.58 13.08 -9.12
CA ASN A 16 -1.85 11.85 -9.40
C ASN A 16 -2.12 11.32 -10.83
N ILE A 17 -2.75 12.14 -11.66
CA ILE A 17 -3.01 11.84 -13.08
C ILE A 17 -1.89 12.46 -13.91
N ASP A 18 -0.76 11.76 -13.98
CA ASP A 18 0.42 12.23 -14.73
C ASP A 18 0.20 12.10 -16.25
N PRO A 19 0.20 13.20 -17.03
CA PRO A 19 0.04 13.14 -18.47
C PRO A 19 1.14 12.35 -19.21
N MET A 20 2.33 12.24 -18.60
CA MET A 20 3.45 11.47 -19.17
C MET A 20 3.50 10.03 -18.69
N GLN A 21 2.61 9.61 -17.78
CA GLN A 21 2.53 8.25 -17.23
C GLN A 21 3.85 7.74 -16.60
N LEU A 22 4.61 8.65 -15.99
CA LEU A 22 5.87 8.38 -15.29
C LEU A 22 5.69 8.22 -13.76
N ASN A 23 4.45 8.11 -13.28
CA ASN A 23 4.12 8.07 -11.85
C ASN A 23 4.53 9.33 -11.08
N ARG A 24 4.56 10.49 -11.76
CA ARG A 24 4.81 11.79 -11.15
C ARG A 24 3.56 12.26 -10.40
N LEU A 25 3.77 13.10 -9.40
CA LEU A 25 2.70 13.72 -8.63
C LEU A 25 2.77 15.25 -8.79
N LEU A 26 1.62 15.89 -9.00
CA LEU A 26 1.53 17.33 -8.78
C LEU A 26 1.35 17.53 -7.27
N VAL A 27 2.30 18.21 -6.65
CA VAL A 27 2.33 18.38 -5.19
C VAL A 27 2.28 19.86 -4.81
N GLN A 28 1.75 20.13 -3.62
CA GLN A 28 1.88 21.40 -2.92
C GLN A 28 2.87 21.23 -1.78
N VAL A 29 3.85 22.13 -1.67
CA VAL A 29 4.87 22.11 -0.62
C VAL A 29 4.82 23.48 0.08
N PRO A 30 4.03 23.63 1.17
CA PRO A 30 3.75 24.92 1.79
C PRO A 30 4.99 25.67 2.26
N ASP A 31 5.99 24.96 2.77
CA ASP A 31 7.22 25.56 3.30
C ASP A 31 8.17 26.11 2.22
N VAL A 32 7.89 25.82 0.94
CA VAL A 32 8.73 26.24 -0.21
C VAL A 32 7.98 27.20 -1.12
N ALA A 33 6.75 26.86 -1.50
CA ALA A 33 5.97 27.61 -2.48
C ALA A 33 4.64 28.16 -1.92
N GLY A 34 4.41 28.05 -0.61
CA GLY A 34 3.16 28.41 0.04
C GLY A 34 1.99 27.59 -0.51
N LEU A 35 0.91 28.27 -0.95
CA LEU A 35 -0.28 27.61 -1.48
C LEU A 35 -0.19 27.28 -2.99
N LEU A 36 0.88 27.68 -3.65
CA LEU A 36 1.05 27.40 -5.07
C LEU A 36 1.45 25.93 -5.28
N PRO A 37 0.94 25.28 -6.35
CA PRO A 37 1.42 23.95 -6.72
C PRO A 37 2.87 24.04 -7.15
N ALA A 38 3.67 23.02 -6.78
CA ALA A 38 4.98 22.81 -7.35
C ALA A 38 4.86 22.29 -8.80
N THR A 39 5.99 22.08 -9.46
CA THR A 39 6.01 21.31 -10.69
C THR A 39 5.73 19.83 -10.42
N TRP A 40 5.62 19.01 -11.47
CA TRP A 40 5.43 17.58 -11.32
C TRP A 40 6.63 16.94 -10.64
N ALA A 41 6.43 16.40 -9.45
CA ALA A 41 7.46 15.71 -8.67
C ALA A 41 7.75 14.31 -9.24
N MET A 42 9.01 14.03 -9.54
CA MET A 42 9.47 12.72 -9.99
C MET A 42 9.35 11.68 -8.87
N PRO A 43 9.02 10.41 -9.18
CA PRO A 43 8.99 9.35 -8.17
C PRO A 43 10.41 8.90 -7.80
N CYS A 44 10.67 8.73 -6.49
CA CYS A 44 11.77 7.93 -5.97
C CYS A 44 11.22 6.59 -5.48
N VAL A 45 11.29 5.58 -6.31
CA VAL A 45 10.74 4.24 -6.04
C VAL A 45 11.85 3.23 -5.76
N PRO A 46 11.56 2.16 -4.99
CA PRO A 46 12.58 1.14 -4.65
C PRO A 46 13.20 0.46 -5.86
N VAL A 47 12.43 0.25 -6.93
CA VAL A 47 12.88 -0.38 -8.17
C VAL A 47 12.20 0.30 -9.35
N ALA A 48 12.99 0.71 -10.35
CA ALA A 48 12.52 1.16 -11.64
C ALA A 48 13.51 0.73 -12.74
N GLY A 49 13.00 0.36 -13.91
CA GLY A 49 13.81 -0.05 -15.06
C GLY A 49 12.96 -0.24 -16.31
N ILE A 50 13.55 -0.73 -17.39
CA ILE A 50 12.82 -0.98 -18.64
C ILE A 50 11.80 -2.10 -18.40
N GLN A 51 10.51 -1.74 -18.40
CA GLN A 51 9.38 -2.65 -18.17
C GLN A 51 9.47 -3.42 -16.82
N ASN A 52 10.15 -2.82 -15.83
CA ASN A 52 10.37 -3.41 -14.52
C ASN A 52 10.28 -2.33 -13.44
N GLY A 53 9.57 -2.60 -12.35
CA GLY A 53 9.49 -1.65 -11.25
C GLY A 53 8.38 -1.94 -10.25
N MET A 54 8.36 -1.11 -9.20
CA MET A 54 7.30 -1.09 -8.19
C MET A 54 6.52 0.22 -8.34
N VAL A 55 5.22 0.11 -8.57
CA VAL A 55 4.32 1.27 -8.67
C VAL A 55 3.31 1.22 -7.52
N ALA A 56 3.31 2.25 -6.69
CA ALA A 56 2.30 2.49 -5.67
C ALA A 56 1.91 3.97 -5.73
N LEU A 57 0.72 4.26 -6.27
CA LEU A 57 0.28 5.62 -6.55
C LEU A 57 -0.49 6.19 -5.35
N PRO A 58 0.00 7.27 -4.69
CA PRO A 58 -0.72 7.93 -3.62
C PRO A 58 -2.02 8.57 -4.12
N LEU A 59 -3.03 8.60 -3.26
CA LEU A 59 -4.29 9.30 -3.55
C LEU A 59 -4.09 10.83 -3.52
N ILE A 60 -4.96 11.53 -4.23
CA ILE A 60 -5.12 12.98 -4.06
C ILE A 60 -5.47 13.26 -2.60
N GLY A 61 -4.82 14.25 -2.00
CA GLY A 61 -4.94 14.58 -0.57
C GLY A 61 -3.99 13.79 0.35
N SER A 62 -3.23 12.82 -0.15
CA SER A 62 -2.23 12.12 0.66
C SER A 62 -1.04 13.00 1.02
N GLY A 63 -0.50 12.80 2.23
CA GLY A 63 0.76 13.39 2.65
C GLY A 63 1.96 12.70 2.01
N VAL A 64 2.86 13.48 1.42
CA VAL A 64 4.09 12.98 0.79
C VAL A 64 5.31 13.74 1.30
N TRP A 65 6.45 13.06 1.37
CA TRP A 65 7.75 13.68 1.58
C TRP A 65 8.33 14.09 0.24
N VAL A 66 8.73 15.35 0.14
CA VAL A 66 9.31 15.94 -1.07
C VAL A 66 10.73 16.40 -0.79
N GLU A 67 11.63 16.08 -1.67
CA GLU A 67 13.00 16.60 -1.78
C GLU A 67 13.13 17.37 -3.11
N PHE A 68 14.22 18.11 -3.26
CA PHE A 68 14.48 18.87 -4.48
C PHE A 68 15.86 18.51 -5.02
N GLU A 69 15.94 18.18 -6.29
CA GLU A 69 17.19 17.80 -6.93
C GLU A 69 18.21 18.94 -6.81
N GLN A 70 19.33 18.67 -6.13
CA GLN A 70 20.36 19.66 -5.77
C GLN A 70 19.80 20.92 -5.08
N GLY A 71 18.66 20.78 -4.39
CA GLY A 71 17.98 21.88 -3.69
C GLY A 71 17.23 22.85 -4.62
N ASN A 72 17.05 22.52 -5.90
CA ASN A 72 16.36 23.38 -6.85
C ASN A 72 14.82 23.13 -6.79
N PRO A 73 14.01 24.12 -6.40
CA PRO A 73 12.56 23.95 -6.24
C PRO A 73 11.82 23.59 -7.54
N ASP A 74 12.44 23.82 -8.71
CA ASP A 74 11.85 23.46 -10.01
C ASP A 74 11.91 21.96 -10.31
N TYR A 75 12.70 21.20 -9.55
CA TYR A 75 12.88 19.75 -9.71
C TYR A 75 12.52 18.97 -8.43
N PRO A 76 11.23 18.93 -8.06
CA PRO A 76 10.78 18.17 -6.91
C PRO A 76 10.83 16.66 -7.17
N ILE A 77 11.12 15.90 -6.11
CA ILE A 77 11.13 14.45 -6.07
C ILE A 77 10.28 14.02 -4.89
N TRP A 78 9.22 13.23 -5.11
CA TRP A 78 8.50 12.63 -3.99
C TRP A 78 9.19 11.31 -3.60
N VAL A 79 9.56 11.19 -2.32
CA VAL A 79 10.43 10.11 -1.81
C VAL A 79 9.71 9.16 -0.86
N GLY A 80 8.42 9.32 -0.69
CA GLY A 80 7.60 8.47 0.17
C GLY A 80 6.35 9.20 0.65
N CYS A 81 5.58 8.50 1.48
CA CYS A 81 4.34 9.01 2.05
C CYS A 81 4.42 9.02 3.58
N PHE A 82 3.49 9.72 4.22
CA PHE A 82 3.25 9.64 5.66
C PHE A 82 1.75 9.68 5.94
N TRP A 83 1.36 9.09 7.05
CA TRP A 83 -0.01 9.23 7.55
C TRP A 83 -0.11 10.43 8.47
N GLY A 84 -1.09 11.28 8.23
CA GLY A 84 -1.38 12.44 9.07
C GLY A 84 -2.09 12.07 10.37
N SER A 85 -2.77 10.91 10.37
CA SER A 85 -3.51 10.40 11.53
C SER A 85 -3.57 8.87 11.53
N ALA A 86 -3.91 8.28 12.67
CA ALA A 86 -4.11 6.84 12.79
C ALA A 86 -5.28 6.32 11.92
N ALA A 87 -6.23 7.16 11.59
CA ALA A 87 -7.37 6.80 10.74
C ALA A 87 -6.98 6.55 9.27
N GLU A 88 -5.82 7.00 8.85
CA GLU A 88 -5.29 6.80 7.50
C GLU A 88 -4.51 5.49 7.34
N VAL A 89 -4.14 4.87 8.46
CA VAL A 89 -3.42 3.59 8.46
C VAL A 89 -4.34 2.50 7.91
N PRO A 90 -3.85 1.59 7.04
CA PRO A 90 -4.65 0.51 6.48
C PRO A 90 -5.40 -0.31 7.53
N VAL A 91 -6.69 -0.53 7.34
CA VAL A 91 -7.53 -1.29 8.29
C VAL A 91 -7.00 -2.71 8.51
N LEU A 92 -6.48 -3.35 7.46
CA LEU A 92 -5.88 -4.69 7.57
C LEU A 92 -4.64 -4.71 8.47
N ALA A 93 -3.91 -3.60 8.58
CA ALA A 93 -2.76 -3.51 9.48
C ALA A 93 -3.17 -3.57 10.96
N HIS A 94 -4.37 -3.09 11.30
CA HIS A 94 -4.90 -3.15 12.66
C HIS A 94 -5.35 -4.56 13.10
N ALA A 95 -5.44 -5.52 12.17
CA ALA A 95 -5.73 -6.90 12.50
C ALA A 95 -4.57 -7.60 13.25
N THR A 96 -3.35 -7.07 13.11
CA THR A 96 -2.18 -7.55 13.83
C THR A 96 -1.96 -6.69 15.08
N PRO A 97 -1.88 -7.28 16.28
CA PRO A 97 -1.62 -6.55 17.52
C PRO A 97 -0.29 -5.79 17.49
N PRO A 98 -0.18 -4.65 18.20
CA PRO A 98 1.08 -3.93 18.32
C PRO A 98 2.21 -4.83 18.85
N GLY A 99 3.38 -4.74 18.23
CA GLY A 99 4.57 -5.52 18.57
C GLY A 99 4.71 -6.85 17.82
N VAL A 100 3.67 -7.32 17.15
CA VAL A 100 3.76 -8.47 16.24
C VAL A 100 4.20 -7.96 14.86
N GLN A 101 5.18 -8.63 14.26
CA GLN A 101 5.68 -8.26 12.93
C GLN A 101 4.64 -8.56 11.86
N ALA A 102 4.38 -7.58 11.00
CA ALA A 102 3.51 -7.75 9.84
C ALA A 102 3.88 -6.80 8.69
N ILE A 103 3.57 -7.25 7.49
CA ILE A 103 3.63 -6.44 6.26
C ILE A 103 2.22 -6.40 5.70
N THR A 104 1.69 -5.20 5.50
CA THR A 104 0.34 -5.00 4.94
C THR A 104 0.42 -4.07 3.73
N LEU A 105 -0.13 -4.53 2.62
CA LEU A 105 -0.39 -3.71 1.44
C LEU A 105 -1.92 -3.67 1.23
N GLN A 106 -2.48 -2.48 1.16
CA GLN A 106 -3.93 -2.31 1.03
C GLN A 106 -4.27 -1.15 0.10
N THR A 107 -5.25 -1.37 -0.76
CA THR A 107 -5.87 -0.30 -1.55
C THR A 107 -7.02 0.37 -0.76
N PRO A 108 -7.49 1.57 -1.15
CA PRO A 108 -8.59 2.25 -0.45
C PRO A 108 -9.88 1.43 -0.37
N LEU A 109 -10.14 0.56 -1.34
CA LEU A 109 -11.29 -0.36 -1.34
C LEU A 109 -11.05 -1.65 -0.54
N GLN A 110 -9.95 -1.71 0.23
CA GLN A 110 -9.58 -2.85 1.09
C GLN A 110 -9.27 -4.16 0.32
N ASN A 111 -8.85 -4.08 -0.94
CA ASN A 111 -8.12 -5.20 -1.53
C ASN A 111 -6.72 -5.20 -0.91
N GLY A 112 -6.24 -6.34 -0.45
CA GLY A 112 -4.98 -6.32 0.29
C GLY A 112 -4.25 -7.66 0.36
N LEU A 113 -2.99 -7.52 0.71
CA LEU A 113 -2.08 -8.60 1.11
C LEU A 113 -1.61 -8.30 2.53
N THR A 114 -1.68 -9.29 3.40
CA THR A 114 -1.05 -9.25 4.73
C THR A 114 -0.18 -10.48 4.91
N VAL A 115 1.04 -10.27 5.43
CA VAL A 115 1.93 -11.32 5.94
C VAL A 115 2.18 -10.98 7.40
N SER A 116 1.83 -11.88 8.33
CA SER A 116 1.88 -11.62 9.77
C SER A 116 2.44 -12.81 10.52
N ASP A 117 3.33 -12.54 11.48
CA ASP A 117 3.88 -13.55 12.41
C ASP A 117 2.92 -13.90 13.55
N LEU A 118 1.70 -13.37 13.52
CA LEU A 118 0.69 -13.76 14.50
C LEU A 118 0.37 -15.27 14.35
N PRO A 119 0.47 -16.07 15.41
CA PRO A 119 0.13 -17.49 15.32
C PRO A 119 -1.38 -17.73 15.24
N GLY A 120 -1.77 -18.91 14.75
CA GLY A 120 -3.15 -19.35 14.72
C GLY A 120 -3.94 -18.85 13.49
N PRO A 121 -5.28 -18.90 13.57
CA PRO A 121 -6.15 -18.75 12.40
C PRO A 121 -6.18 -17.31 11.82
N THR A 122 -5.73 -16.33 12.57
CA THR A 122 -5.75 -14.90 12.19
C THR A 122 -4.40 -14.37 11.68
N GLY A 123 -3.35 -15.19 11.74
CA GLY A 123 -2.02 -14.86 11.24
C GLY A 123 -1.71 -15.49 9.89
N GLY A 124 -0.42 -15.54 9.55
CA GLY A 124 0.07 -16.11 8.30
C GLY A 124 -0.06 -15.16 7.10
N ILE A 125 -0.33 -15.70 5.93
CA ILE A 125 -0.43 -14.96 4.67
C ILE A 125 -1.90 -14.88 4.27
N MET A 126 -2.38 -13.68 3.98
CA MET A 126 -3.74 -13.43 3.53
C MET A 126 -3.74 -12.55 2.27
N LEU A 127 -4.40 -13.03 1.22
CA LEU A 127 -4.87 -12.20 0.10
C LEU A 127 -6.38 -11.99 0.28
N LYS A 128 -6.83 -10.74 0.16
CA LYS A 128 -8.25 -10.38 0.34
C LYS A 128 -8.70 -9.43 -0.75
N SER A 129 -9.90 -9.66 -1.28
CA SER A 129 -10.61 -8.69 -2.11
C SER A 129 -11.58 -7.85 -1.30
N ALA A 130 -11.96 -6.69 -1.83
CA ALA A 130 -12.99 -5.82 -1.25
C ALA A 130 -14.35 -6.53 -1.10
N THR A 131 -14.66 -7.52 -1.95
CA THR A 131 -15.90 -8.28 -1.95
C THR A 131 -15.90 -9.49 -1.01
N GLY A 132 -14.82 -9.70 -0.25
CA GLY A 132 -14.72 -10.76 0.75
C GLY A 132 -14.14 -12.08 0.24
N ALA A 133 -13.68 -12.16 -1.01
CA ALA A 133 -12.91 -13.32 -1.45
C ALA A 133 -11.54 -13.32 -0.75
N THR A 134 -11.08 -14.49 -0.30
CA THR A 134 -9.81 -14.63 0.43
C THR A 134 -9.05 -15.89 0.03
N LEU A 135 -7.72 -15.77 0.09
CA LEU A 135 -6.79 -16.89 0.17
C LEU A 135 -5.97 -16.70 1.44
N ILE A 136 -6.04 -17.67 2.35
CA ILE A 136 -5.34 -17.62 3.64
C ILE A 136 -4.47 -18.87 3.77
N VAL A 137 -3.22 -18.66 4.18
CA VAL A 137 -2.26 -19.72 4.52
C VAL A 137 -1.71 -19.44 5.91
N ASN A 138 -1.99 -20.30 6.88
CA ASN A 138 -1.52 -20.14 8.27
C ASN A 138 -1.28 -21.51 8.94
N ASP A 139 -0.97 -21.51 10.26
CA ASP A 139 -0.66 -22.71 11.03
C ASP A 139 -1.81 -23.72 11.08
N THR A 140 -3.04 -23.29 10.85
CA THR A 140 -4.22 -24.16 10.95
C THR A 140 -4.60 -24.78 9.62
N GLY A 141 -4.14 -24.20 8.48
CA GLY A 141 -4.41 -24.74 7.15
C GLY A 141 -4.35 -23.73 6.02
N ILE A 142 -4.95 -24.10 4.90
CA ILE A 142 -5.12 -23.26 3.71
C ILE A 142 -6.62 -23.09 3.45
N TYR A 143 -7.06 -21.86 3.28
CA TYR A 143 -8.45 -21.49 3.11
C TYR A 143 -8.61 -20.66 1.84
N ILE A 144 -9.42 -21.11 0.92
CA ILE A 144 -9.80 -20.41 -0.30
C ILE A 144 -11.29 -20.17 -0.27
N GLN A 145 -11.71 -18.91 -0.32
CA GLN A 145 -13.13 -18.52 -0.26
C GLN A 145 -13.43 -17.45 -1.30
N ASN A 146 -14.59 -17.52 -1.92
CA ASN A 146 -15.02 -16.52 -2.92
C ASN A 146 -15.84 -15.37 -2.31
N GLY A 147 -16.07 -15.37 -0.98
CA GLY A 147 -16.90 -14.38 -0.29
C GLY A 147 -18.41 -14.51 -0.57
N LYS A 148 -18.86 -15.60 -1.23
CA LYS A 148 -20.26 -15.86 -1.61
C LYS A 148 -20.72 -17.28 -1.24
N GLY A 149 -19.98 -17.95 -0.34
CA GLY A 149 -20.33 -19.27 0.17
C GLY A 149 -19.57 -20.44 -0.44
N ALA A 150 -18.86 -20.28 -1.56
CA ALA A 150 -18.00 -21.34 -2.07
C ALA A 150 -16.62 -21.31 -1.40
N SER A 151 -16.12 -22.48 -0.99
CA SER A 151 -14.84 -22.62 -0.28
C SER A 151 -14.13 -23.91 -0.58
N ILE A 152 -12.79 -23.87 -0.47
CA ILE A 152 -11.91 -25.04 -0.36
C ILE A 152 -11.09 -24.84 0.90
N VAL A 153 -11.08 -25.85 1.77
CA VAL A 153 -10.35 -25.83 3.05
C VAL A 153 -9.47 -27.06 3.14
N MET A 154 -8.18 -26.83 3.44
CA MET A 154 -7.19 -27.89 3.68
C MET A 154 -6.71 -27.79 5.11
N THR A 155 -7.02 -28.80 5.93
CA THR A 155 -6.58 -28.89 7.33
C THR A 155 -6.11 -30.30 7.63
N GLY A 156 -4.87 -30.43 8.16
CA GLY A 156 -4.23 -31.73 8.33
C GLY A 156 -4.23 -32.52 7.00
N PRO A 157 -4.65 -33.79 6.98
CA PRO A 157 -4.73 -34.60 5.75
C PRO A 157 -6.04 -34.39 4.95
N THR A 158 -6.95 -33.54 5.42
CA THR A 158 -8.30 -33.43 4.86
C THR A 158 -8.45 -32.25 3.94
N VAL A 159 -9.09 -32.44 2.79
CA VAL A 159 -9.57 -31.39 1.88
C VAL A 159 -11.10 -31.41 1.87
N THR A 160 -11.71 -30.28 2.18
CA THR A 160 -13.16 -30.08 2.11
C THR A 160 -13.54 -29.02 1.10
N VAL A 161 -14.60 -29.26 0.34
CA VAL A 161 -15.19 -28.31 -0.60
C VAL A 161 -16.61 -27.98 -0.16
N ASN A 162 -16.93 -26.68 -0.12
CA ASN A 162 -18.26 -26.16 0.25
C ASN A 162 -18.77 -26.77 1.55
N ALA A 163 -18.02 -26.59 2.66
CA ALA A 163 -18.37 -27.06 4.01
C ALA A 163 -18.71 -28.57 4.10
N GLY A 164 -18.08 -29.38 3.26
CA GLY A 164 -18.23 -30.84 3.32
C GLY A 164 -19.13 -31.42 2.22
N ALA A 165 -19.58 -30.65 1.24
CA ALA A 165 -20.25 -31.18 0.05
C ALA A 165 -19.40 -32.20 -0.71
N LEU A 166 -18.07 -32.05 -0.64
CA LEU A 166 -17.06 -33.04 -1.03
C LEU A 166 -15.94 -33.03 0.02
N THR A 167 -15.60 -34.18 0.56
CA THR A 167 -14.47 -34.38 1.48
C THR A 167 -13.53 -35.45 0.92
N VAL A 168 -12.24 -35.13 0.88
CA VAL A 168 -11.18 -36.08 0.52
C VAL A 168 -10.23 -36.18 1.72
N VAL A 169 -9.92 -37.37 2.14
CA VAL A 169 -9.05 -37.72 3.28
C VAL A 169 -7.90 -38.62 2.81
#